data_5a05290cb4b1402f8b3eeeeee50f8dcf
#
_entry.id   5a05290cb4b1402f8b3eeeeee50f8dcf
#
_cell.length_a   1.000
_cell.length_b   1.000
_cell.length_c   1.000
_cell.angle_alpha   90.00
_cell.angle_beta   90.00
_cell.angle_gamma   90.00
#
_symmetry.space_group_name_H-M   'P 1'
#
loop_
_entity.id
_entity.type
_entity.pdbx_description
1 polymer ?
#
loop_
_entity_poly.entity_id
_entity_poly.type
_entity_poly.pdbx_seq_one_letter_code
_entity_poly.pdbx_strand_id
1 'polypeptide(L)'
;MAFGGRSRFTDKQRIIFFQQLAVILKSGIPLLQGIEILQRRLEQELVPVCSKLQAELRAGSTLHAAMAKERDFFPELAVILTSAGENSGELQRVLAAAAAYYAGQHALRSFVIQSAAYPLFLLAAAAVVGIFFLVYVLPELGGIYTSMQAKPDALLEAAITVNRLLAEYYPVFMILLVGCVLIIWQRQSLICGWLKHLPLLQDIHGMVLEIRFCRLLALLLGSGLNITDAVAQAGRIYTDAGKKGSVFLFHRQLLRGVEIGTAADRIPRLFSPLTAEYLHIGSATGCLPQMLEEAAAILEQDLQAKLARFKEFFAPVLLLAAALITALVLCSVMGPLFDLFTALPEYE
;
A
#
# COMPACT_ATOMS: atom_id res chain seq x y z
N MET A 1 17.42 -1.67 6.54
CA MET A 1 16.80 -2.46 7.63
C MET A 1 15.28 -2.44 7.46
N ALA A 2 14.67 -3.59 7.42
CA ALA A 2 13.34 -3.86 6.93
C ALA A 2 12.24 -3.16 7.77
N PHE A 3 11.29 -2.52 7.09
CA PHE A 3 9.95 -2.22 7.63
C PHE A 3 9.11 -3.51 7.81
N GLY A 4 9.72 -4.58 8.32
CA GLY A 4 9.13 -5.90 8.44
C GLY A 4 9.27 -6.54 9.83
N GLY A 5 9.69 -5.78 10.84
CA GLY A 5 9.48 -6.18 12.23
C GLY A 5 8.00 -5.98 12.54
N ARG A 6 7.28 -7.03 12.98
CA ARG A 6 5.97 -6.91 13.63
C ARG A 6 6.16 -5.93 14.79
N SER A 7 5.91 -4.63 14.56
CA SER A 7 5.76 -3.69 15.66
C SER A 7 4.60 -4.23 16.49
N ARG A 8 4.84 -4.47 17.78
CA ARG A 8 3.84 -4.92 18.75
C ARG A 8 2.66 -3.94 18.81
N PHE A 9 2.85 -2.72 18.29
CA PHE A 9 1.93 -1.61 18.35
C PHE A 9 1.44 -1.21 16.95
N THR A 10 0.17 -0.85 16.85
CA THR A 10 -0.49 -0.44 15.63
C THR A 10 -0.26 1.05 15.32
N ASP A 11 -0.35 1.42 14.04
CA ASP A 11 -0.27 2.84 13.64
C ASP A 11 -1.38 3.68 14.31
N LYS A 12 -2.59 3.08 14.53
CA LYS A 12 -3.70 3.74 15.25
C LYS A 12 -3.33 4.12 16.68
N GLN A 13 -2.64 3.25 17.40
CA GLN A 13 -2.21 3.51 18.78
C GLN A 13 -1.22 4.68 18.85
N ARG A 14 -0.31 4.77 17.87
CA ARG A 14 0.62 5.92 17.75
C ARG A 14 -0.12 7.22 17.46
N ILE A 15 -1.07 7.20 16.53
CA ILE A 15 -1.89 8.37 16.19
C ILE A 15 -2.61 8.88 17.43
N ILE A 16 -3.28 8.00 18.17
CA ILE A 16 -4.03 8.35 19.38
C ILE A 16 -3.09 8.92 20.45
N PHE A 17 -1.93 8.31 20.66
CA PHE A 17 -0.94 8.79 21.61
C PHE A 17 -0.50 10.22 21.30
N PHE A 18 -0.01 10.47 20.08
CA PHE A 18 0.46 11.80 19.68
C PHE A 18 -0.65 12.85 19.70
N GLN A 19 -1.83 12.49 19.19
CA GLN A 19 -2.98 13.39 19.13
C GLN A 19 -3.45 13.81 20.52
N GLN A 20 -3.62 12.85 21.43
CA GLN A 20 -4.08 13.15 22.78
C GLN A 20 -3.02 13.91 23.57
N LEU A 21 -1.74 13.55 23.45
CA LEU A 21 -0.68 14.28 24.11
C LEU A 21 -0.59 15.74 23.63
N ALA A 22 -0.71 15.96 22.32
CA ALA A 22 -0.74 17.32 21.76
C ALA A 22 -1.92 18.15 22.30
N VAL A 23 -3.12 17.54 22.41
CA VAL A 23 -4.31 18.22 22.96
C VAL A 23 -4.11 18.55 24.45
N ILE A 24 -3.56 17.65 25.24
CA ILE A 24 -3.29 17.87 26.67
C ILE A 24 -2.29 18.99 26.87
N LEU A 25 -1.20 19.01 26.10
CA LEU A 25 -0.21 20.08 26.18
C LEU A 25 -0.77 21.42 25.70
N LYS A 26 -1.68 21.40 24.71
CA LYS A 26 -2.40 22.60 24.26
C LYS A 26 -3.24 23.23 25.38
N SER A 27 -3.73 22.44 26.30
CA SER A 27 -4.51 22.90 27.47
C SER A 27 -3.63 23.45 28.59
N GLY A 28 -2.30 23.55 28.38
CA GLY A 28 -1.35 24.07 29.37
C GLY A 28 -0.97 23.07 30.47
N ILE A 29 -1.37 21.81 30.35
CA ILE A 29 -1.04 20.77 31.32
C ILE A 29 0.44 20.39 31.14
N PRO A 30 1.24 20.34 32.25
CA PRO A 30 2.64 19.92 32.18
C PRO A 30 2.80 18.51 31.61
N LEU A 31 3.90 18.27 30.86
CA LEU A 31 4.16 17.04 30.13
C LEU A 31 4.00 15.77 31.00
N LEU A 32 4.59 15.78 32.18
CA LEU A 32 4.53 14.64 33.12
C LEU A 32 3.08 14.28 33.50
N GLN A 33 2.29 15.31 33.88
CA GLN A 33 0.86 15.12 34.18
C GLN A 33 0.09 14.68 32.92
N GLY A 34 0.45 15.20 31.75
CA GLY A 34 -0.13 14.79 30.48
C GLY A 34 0.02 13.30 30.22
N ILE A 35 1.18 12.74 30.45
CA ILE A 35 1.43 11.31 30.29
C ILE A 35 0.67 10.49 31.34
N GLU A 36 0.52 11.00 32.57
CA GLU A 36 -0.32 10.35 33.63
C GLU A 36 -1.79 10.28 33.21
N ILE A 37 -2.32 11.35 32.64
CA ILE A 37 -3.69 11.37 32.11
C ILE A 37 -3.83 10.37 30.95
N LEU A 38 -2.86 10.33 30.04
CA LEU A 38 -2.84 9.38 28.92
C LEU A 38 -2.83 7.93 29.42
N GLN A 39 -2.03 7.61 30.41
CA GLN A 39 -1.93 6.27 30.98
C GLN A 39 -3.29 5.75 31.50
N ARG A 40 -4.14 6.63 32.01
CA ARG A 40 -5.48 6.27 32.51
C ARG A 40 -6.53 6.10 31.41
N ARG A 41 -6.29 6.69 30.22
CA ARG A 41 -7.26 6.74 29.12
C ARG A 41 -6.94 5.80 27.97
N LEU A 42 -5.67 5.43 27.82
CA LEU A 42 -5.23 4.58 26.73
C LEU A 42 -5.48 3.09 27.00
N GLU A 43 -5.47 2.31 25.93
CA GLU A 43 -5.58 0.86 25.98
C GLU A 43 -4.52 0.24 26.89
N GLN A 44 -4.85 -0.88 27.53
CA GLN A 44 -3.96 -1.56 28.49
C GLN A 44 -2.58 -1.87 27.91
N GLU A 45 -2.48 -2.07 26.58
CA GLU A 45 -1.23 -2.33 25.87
C GLU A 45 -0.25 -1.14 25.90
N LEU A 46 -0.75 0.09 26.02
CA LEU A 46 0.05 1.32 26.05
C LEU A 46 0.46 1.76 27.46
N VAL A 47 -0.17 1.20 28.49
CA VAL A 47 0.16 1.49 29.89
C VAL A 47 1.64 1.26 30.21
N PRO A 48 2.29 0.15 29.79
CA PRO A 48 3.72 -0.05 30.05
C PRO A 48 4.62 1.00 29.41
N VAL A 49 4.27 1.45 28.17
CA VAL A 49 5.01 2.50 27.47
C VAL A 49 4.92 3.83 28.23
N CYS A 50 3.70 4.23 28.61
CA CYS A 50 3.48 5.44 29.40
C CYS A 50 4.20 5.40 30.74
N SER A 51 4.19 4.25 31.45
CA SER A 51 4.87 4.07 32.74
C SER A 51 6.38 4.25 32.62
N LYS A 52 7.00 3.72 31.56
CA LYS A 52 8.43 3.88 31.29
C LYS A 52 8.77 5.34 30.94
N LEU A 53 7.94 5.99 30.11
CA LEU A 53 8.13 7.41 29.80
C LEU A 53 8.07 8.26 31.08
N GLN A 54 7.11 7.99 31.97
CA GLN A 54 7.01 8.68 33.25
C GLN A 54 8.26 8.51 34.14
N ALA A 55 8.74 7.26 34.25
CA ALA A 55 9.94 6.97 35.04
C ALA A 55 11.15 7.77 34.53
N GLU A 56 11.36 7.82 33.20
CA GLU A 56 12.45 8.56 32.58
C GLU A 56 12.29 10.08 32.78
N LEU A 57 11.09 10.62 32.58
CA LEU A 57 10.83 12.05 32.79
C LEU A 57 11.00 12.47 34.23
N ARG A 58 10.59 11.63 35.22
CA ARG A 58 10.84 11.87 36.65
C ARG A 58 12.32 11.80 37.00
N ALA A 59 13.11 11.01 36.26
CA ALA A 59 14.57 10.97 36.37
C ALA A 59 15.27 12.18 35.72
N GLY A 60 14.52 13.12 35.14
CA GLY A 60 15.06 14.33 34.50
C GLY A 60 15.45 14.13 33.03
N SER A 61 15.12 12.98 32.41
CA SER A 61 15.35 12.78 30.98
C SER A 61 14.38 13.64 30.15
N THR A 62 14.81 14.05 28.97
CA THR A 62 13.93 14.70 27.98
C THR A 62 12.95 13.69 27.36
N LEU A 63 11.82 14.16 26.80
CA LEU A 63 10.83 13.29 26.19
C LEU A 63 11.42 12.49 25.01
N HIS A 64 12.19 13.15 24.13
CA HIS A 64 12.82 12.47 23.00
C HIS A 64 13.81 11.38 23.45
N ALA A 65 14.56 11.61 24.54
CA ALA A 65 15.49 10.63 25.09
C ALA A 65 14.73 9.42 25.70
N ALA A 66 13.63 9.67 26.39
CA ALA A 66 12.75 8.62 26.90
C ALA A 66 12.10 7.81 25.77
N MET A 67 11.61 8.48 24.71
CA MET A 67 11.05 7.84 23.53
C MET A 67 12.09 7.00 22.77
N ALA A 68 13.34 7.43 22.70
CA ALA A 68 14.43 6.70 22.04
C ALA A 68 14.72 5.34 22.65
N LYS A 69 14.36 5.12 23.92
CA LYS A 69 14.48 3.84 24.64
C LYS A 69 13.38 2.85 24.25
N GLU A 70 12.21 3.34 23.82
CA GLU A 70 11.04 2.54 23.45
C GLU A 70 10.86 2.50 21.91
N ARG A 71 11.87 2.04 21.18
CA ARG A 71 11.93 2.02 19.70
C ARG A 71 10.85 1.16 19.05
N ASP A 72 10.30 0.19 19.77
CA ASP A 72 9.20 -0.65 19.27
C ASP A 72 7.91 0.16 19.09
N PHE A 73 7.69 1.17 19.93
CA PHE A 73 6.54 2.06 19.86
C PHE A 73 6.86 3.34 19.09
N PHE A 74 8.00 3.99 19.40
CA PHE A 74 8.40 5.26 18.80
C PHE A 74 9.43 5.03 17.69
N PRO A 75 9.03 5.15 16.39
CA PRO A 75 9.97 5.14 15.29
C PRO A 75 10.97 6.29 15.40
N GLU A 76 12.14 6.13 14.79
CA GLU A 76 13.22 7.13 14.80
C GLU A 76 12.73 8.54 14.42
N LEU A 77 11.80 8.64 13.46
CA LEU A 77 11.18 9.90 13.05
C LEU A 77 10.48 10.59 14.22
N ALA A 78 9.70 9.86 15.02
CA ALA A 78 8.98 10.42 16.17
C ALA A 78 9.96 11.02 17.19
N VAL A 79 11.09 10.36 17.42
CA VAL A 79 12.16 10.83 18.32
C VAL A 79 12.79 12.12 17.77
N ILE A 80 13.11 12.17 16.48
CA ILE A 80 13.70 13.34 15.83
C ILE A 80 12.75 14.53 15.91
N LEU A 81 11.49 14.33 15.57
CA LEU A 81 10.48 15.40 15.65
C LEU A 81 10.30 15.91 17.08
N THR A 82 10.21 15.00 18.06
CA THR A 82 10.07 15.37 19.45
C THR A 82 11.29 16.16 19.95
N SER A 83 12.51 15.75 19.54
CA SER A 83 13.74 16.50 19.85
C SER A 83 13.70 17.90 19.27
N ALA A 84 13.28 18.07 18.01
CA ALA A 84 13.13 19.38 17.40
C ALA A 84 12.10 20.25 18.15
N GLY A 85 10.96 19.66 18.55
CA GLY A 85 9.91 20.34 19.30
C GLY A 85 10.33 20.73 20.73
N GLU A 86 11.13 19.92 21.41
CA GLU A 86 11.69 20.25 22.73
C GLU A 86 12.71 21.40 22.62
N ASN A 87 13.60 21.36 21.63
CA ASN A 87 14.64 22.36 21.43
C ASN A 87 14.06 23.73 21.01
N SER A 88 12.97 23.73 20.24
CA SER A 88 12.28 24.98 19.82
C SER A 88 11.26 25.48 20.83
N GLY A 89 10.91 24.70 21.86
CA GLY A 89 9.81 25.00 22.78
C GLY A 89 8.41 24.80 22.19
N GLU A 90 8.31 24.28 20.97
CA GLU A 90 7.04 24.08 20.26
C GLU A 90 6.56 22.63 20.27
N LEU A 91 6.82 21.91 21.37
CA LEU A 91 6.53 20.48 21.50
C LEU A 91 5.08 20.12 21.13
N GLN A 92 4.12 20.93 21.56
CA GLN A 92 2.70 20.74 21.25
C GLN A 92 2.44 20.75 19.75
N ARG A 93 3.00 21.74 19.02
CA ARG A 93 2.82 21.86 17.56
C ARG A 93 3.42 20.66 16.83
N VAL A 94 4.61 20.26 17.22
CA VAL A 94 5.32 19.14 16.60
C VAL A 94 4.63 17.81 16.86
N LEU A 95 4.10 17.57 18.05
CA LEU A 95 3.33 16.35 18.35
C LEU A 95 2.01 16.29 17.58
N ALA A 96 1.31 17.44 17.44
CA ALA A 96 0.11 17.52 16.60
C ALA A 96 0.44 17.22 15.12
N ALA A 97 1.53 17.78 14.61
CA ALA A 97 1.99 17.54 13.24
C ALA A 97 2.44 16.07 13.04
N ALA A 98 3.10 15.47 14.03
CA ALA A 98 3.41 14.03 14.02
C ALA A 98 2.15 13.17 13.98
N ALA A 99 1.13 13.50 14.78
CA ALA A 99 -0.16 12.81 14.76
C ALA A 99 -0.83 12.89 13.39
N ALA A 100 -0.86 14.07 12.79
CA ALA A 100 -1.41 14.30 11.44
C ALA A 100 -0.65 13.50 10.37
N TYR A 101 0.68 13.46 10.45
CA TYR A 101 1.52 12.68 9.55
C TYR A 101 1.21 11.17 9.63
N TYR A 102 1.17 10.59 10.84
CA TYR A 102 0.84 9.17 11.01
C TYR A 102 -0.60 8.86 10.59
N ALA A 103 -1.54 9.78 10.86
CA ALA A 103 -2.93 9.65 10.40
C ALA A 103 -3.03 9.66 8.88
N GLY A 104 -2.33 10.56 8.20
CA GLY A 104 -2.25 10.62 6.74
C GLY A 104 -1.63 9.34 6.15
N GLN A 105 -0.55 8.83 6.74
CA GLN A 105 0.04 7.56 6.30
C GLN A 105 -0.91 6.38 6.47
N HIS A 106 -1.62 6.32 7.59
CA HIS A 106 -2.62 5.28 7.85
C HIS A 106 -3.79 5.37 6.85
N ALA A 107 -4.31 6.58 6.60
CA ALA A 107 -5.38 6.83 5.64
C ALA A 107 -4.97 6.41 4.22
N LEU A 108 -3.79 6.84 3.76
CA LEU A 108 -3.24 6.47 2.46
C LEU A 108 -3.09 4.96 2.30
N ARG A 109 -2.53 4.29 3.32
CA ARG A 109 -2.39 2.82 3.33
C ARG A 109 -3.74 2.13 3.27
N SER A 110 -4.70 2.57 4.11
CA SER A 110 -6.04 2.02 4.14
C SER A 110 -6.75 2.19 2.80
N PHE A 111 -6.61 3.35 2.18
CA PHE A 111 -7.19 3.63 0.87
C PHE A 111 -6.64 2.69 -0.22
N VAL A 112 -5.32 2.48 -0.29
CA VAL A 112 -4.70 1.57 -1.26
C VAL A 112 -5.19 0.12 -1.05
N ILE A 113 -5.25 -0.35 0.20
CA ILE A 113 -5.72 -1.70 0.53
C ILE A 113 -7.20 -1.86 0.16
N GLN A 114 -8.06 -0.91 0.53
CA GLN A 114 -9.49 -0.95 0.20
C GLN A 114 -9.74 -0.91 -1.31
N SER A 115 -8.90 -0.16 -2.04
CA SER A 115 -8.99 -0.09 -3.49
C SER A 115 -8.66 -1.42 -4.16
N ALA A 116 -7.79 -2.24 -3.58
CA ALA A 116 -7.45 -3.57 -4.07
C ALA A 116 -8.48 -4.65 -3.68
N ALA A 117 -9.31 -4.41 -2.67
CA ALA A 117 -10.25 -5.42 -2.14
C ALA A 117 -11.30 -5.85 -3.18
N TYR A 118 -11.87 -4.89 -3.92
CA TYR A 118 -12.89 -5.18 -4.95
C TYR A 118 -12.34 -6.03 -6.11
N PRO A 119 -11.24 -5.68 -6.79
CA PRO A 119 -10.63 -6.53 -7.81
C PRO A 119 -10.29 -7.94 -7.29
N LEU A 120 -9.79 -8.04 -6.06
CA LEU A 120 -9.45 -9.33 -5.47
C LEU A 120 -10.70 -10.20 -5.23
N PHE A 121 -11.78 -9.60 -4.75
CA PHE A 121 -13.07 -10.29 -4.57
C PHE A 121 -13.61 -10.80 -5.91
N LEU A 122 -13.59 -9.98 -6.95
CA LEU A 122 -14.03 -10.38 -8.28
C LEU A 122 -13.19 -11.51 -8.88
N LEU A 123 -11.86 -11.43 -8.73
CA LEU A 123 -10.96 -12.51 -9.17
C LEU A 123 -11.25 -13.81 -8.42
N ALA A 124 -11.50 -13.74 -7.12
CA ALA A 124 -11.84 -14.91 -6.33
C ALA A 124 -13.19 -15.52 -6.79
N ALA A 125 -14.22 -14.69 -7.02
CA ALA A 125 -15.50 -15.13 -7.53
C ALA A 125 -15.37 -15.77 -8.93
N ALA A 126 -14.62 -15.12 -9.83
CA ALA A 126 -14.35 -15.66 -11.17
C ALA A 126 -13.59 -16.99 -11.12
N ALA A 127 -12.62 -17.11 -10.20
CA ALA A 127 -11.90 -18.36 -9.99
C ALA A 127 -12.83 -19.49 -9.50
N VAL A 128 -13.75 -19.20 -8.55
CA VAL A 128 -14.74 -20.18 -8.08
C VAL A 128 -15.64 -20.65 -9.20
N VAL A 129 -16.17 -19.71 -10.00
CA VAL A 129 -17.03 -20.03 -11.16
C VAL A 129 -16.25 -20.83 -12.21
N GLY A 130 -15.01 -20.42 -12.50
CA GLY A 130 -14.14 -21.13 -13.45
C GLY A 130 -13.82 -22.56 -12.99
N ILE A 131 -13.51 -22.76 -11.72
CA ILE A 131 -13.27 -24.09 -11.15
C ILE A 131 -14.55 -24.94 -11.20
N PHE A 132 -15.69 -24.39 -10.82
CA PHE A 132 -16.97 -25.08 -10.92
C PHE A 132 -17.23 -25.54 -12.37
N PHE A 133 -17.02 -24.66 -13.33
CA PHE A 133 -17.19 -24.98 -14.73
C PHE A 133 -16.26 -26.12 -15.18
N LEU A 134 -14.98 -26.03 -14.83
CA LEU A 134 -13.99 -27.05 -15.19
C LEU A 134 -14.26 -28.40 -14.55
N VAL A 135 -14.70 -28.43 -13.27
CA VAL A 135 -14.86 -29.69 -12.51
C VAL A 135 -16.20 -30.37 -12.77
N TYR A 136 -17.26 -29.58 -12.95
CA TYR A 136 -18.62 -30.15 -13.08
C TYR A 136 -19.15 -30.10 -14.51
N VAL A 137 -19.06 -28.96 -15.17
CA VAL A 137 -19.70 -28.79 -16.49
C VAL A 137 -18.92 -29.45 -17.61
N LEU A 138 -17.62 -29.36 -17.59
CA LEU A 138 -16.78 -29.89 -18.66
C LEU A 138 -16.80 -31.44 -18.76
N PRO A 139 -16.79 -32.21 -17.65
CA PRO A 139 -16.93 -33.67 -17.72
C PRO A 139 -18.28 -34.13 -18.29
N GLU A 140 -19.37 -33.42 -17.92
CA GLU A 140 -20.71 -33.72 -18.46
C GLU A 140 -20.73 -33.54 -19.99
N LEU A 141 -20.13 -32.47 -20.50
CA LEU A 141 -19.98 -32.25 -21.93
C LEU A 141 -19.18 -33.40 -22.60
N GLY A 142 -18.06 -33.79 -21.99
CA GLY A 142 -17.26 -34.92 -22.50
C GLY A 142 -18.06 -36.24 -22.54
N GLY A 143 -18.93 -36.46 -21.55
CA GLY A 143 -19.86 -37.63 -21.52
C GLY A 143 -20.88 -37.61 -22.65
N ILE A 144 -21.42 -36.47 -23.01
CA ILE A 144 -22.32 -36.28 -24.14
C ILE A 144 -21.63 -36.65 -25.46
N TYR A 145 -20.43 -36.12 -25.70
CA TYR A 145 -19.68 -36.43 -26.93
C TYR A 145 -19.33 -37.88 -27.07
N THR A 146 -18.95 -38.55 -25.98
CA THR A 146 -18.66 -40.00 -25.99
C THR A 146 -19.93 -40.84 -26.24
N SER A 147 -21.09 -40.44 -25.69
CA SER A 147 -22.36 -41.13 -25.96
C SER A 147 -22.84 -40.99 -27.40
N MET A 148 -22.51 -39.87 -28.04
CA MET A 148 -22.84 -39.57 -29.45
C MET A 148 -21.82 -40.14 -30.45
N GLN A 149 -20.75 -40.79 -30.00
CA GLN A 149 -19.63 -41.24 -30.84
C GLN A 149 -19.00 -40.12 -31.70
N ALA A 150 -19.22 -38.83 -31.32
CA ALA A 150 -18.68 -37.68 -31.97
C ALA A 150 -17.26 -37.39 -31.48
N LYS A 151 -16.38 -36.92 -32.35
CA LYS A 151 -15.05 -36.48 -31.96
C LYS A 151 -15.13 -35.07 -31.37
N PRO A 152 -14.60 -34.86 -30.16
CA PRO A 152 -14.55 -33.52 -29.60
C PRO A 152 -13.67 -32.58 -30.46
N ASP A 153 -14.09 -31.33 -30.60
CA ASP A 153 -13.29 -30.29 -31.21
C ASP A 153 -11.96 -30.12 -30.48
N ALA A 154 -10.91 -29.64 -31.17
CA ALA A 154 -9.58 -29.47 -30.61
C ALA A 154 -9.57 -28.59 -29.34
N LEU A 155 -10.49 -27.61 -29.26
CA LEU A 155 -10.68 -26.77 -28.07
C LEU A 155 -11.25 -27.53 -26.88
N LEU A 156 -12.24 -28.39 -27.12
CA LEU A 156 -12.85 -29.22 -26.11
C LEU A 156 -11.88 -30.32 -25.65
N GLU A 157 -11.13 -30.91 -26.56
CA GLU A 157 -10.09 -31.91 -26.25
C GLU A 157 -8.98 -31.33 -25.36
N ALA A 158 -8.51 -30.09 -25.69
CA ALA A 158 -7.58 -29.35 -24.84
C ALA A 158 -8.18 -29.05 -23.46
N ALA A 159 -9.45 -28.63 -23.39
CA ALA A 159 -10.14 -28.34 -22.15
C ALA A 159 -10.36 -29.61 -21.30
N ILE A 160 -10.70 -30.75 -21.89
CA ILE A 160 -10.81 -32.04 -21.20
C ILE A 160 -9.44 -32.51 -20.67
N THR A 161 -8.37 -32.27 -21.43
CA THR A 161 -7.00 -32.57 -20.98
C THR A 161 -6.60 -31.73 -19.79
N VAL A 162 -6.87 -30.44 -19.84
CA VAL A 162 -6.66 -29.51 -18.71
C VAL A 162 -7.51 -29.94 -17.50
N ASN A 163 -8.77 -30.34 -17.73
CA ASN A 163 -9.63 -30.83 -16.64
C ASN A 163 -9.07 -32.12 -15.99
N ARG A 164 -8.55 -33.05 -16.76
CA ARG A 164 -7.96 -34.28 -16.21
C ARG A 164 -6.75 -33.96 -15.34
N LEU A 165 -5.89 -33.04 -15.76
CA LEU A 165 -4.77 -32.52 -14.96
C LEU A 165 -5.26 -31.81 -13.69
N LEU A 166 -6.27 -30.94 -13.82
CA LEU A 166 -6.84 -30.23 -12.67
C LEU A 166 -7.57 -31.17 -11.70
N ALA A 167 -8.29 -32.16 -12.18
CA ALA A 167 -8.98 -33.14 -11.33
C ALA A 167 -7.99 -33.99 -10.54
N GLU A 168 -6.84 -34.36 -11.11
CA GLU A 168 -5.78 -35.09 -10.42
C GLU A 168 -5.07 -34.23 -9.36
N TYR A 169 -4.88 -32.92 -9.63
CA TYR A 169 -4.18 -31.98 -8.74
C TYR A 169 -5.12 -31.01 -7.99
N TYR A 170 -6.45 -31.20 -8.09
CA TYR A 170 -7.45 -30.33 -7.45
C TYR A 170 -7.17 -30.05 -5.96
N PRO A 171 -6.87 -31.05 -5.09
CA PRO A 171 -6.61 -30.76 -3.69
C PRO A 171 -5.32 -29.93 -3.50
N VAL A 172 -4.31 -30.18 -4.33
CA VAL A 172 -3.04 -29.42 -4.30
C VAL A 172 -3.28 -27.98 -4.74
N PHE A 173 -4.09 -27.78 -5.80
CA PHE A 173 -4.42 -26.44 -6.29
C PHE A 173 -5.25 -25.65 -5.27
N MET A 174 -6.22 -26.28 -4.61
CA MET A 174 -6.99 -25.65 -3.52
C MET A 174 -6.12 -25.31 -2.31
N ILE A 175 -5.22 -26.22 -1.91
CA ILE A 175 -4.26 -25.95 -0.83
C ILE A 175 -3.32 -24.79 -1.22
N LEU A 176 -2.89 -24.74 -2.47
CA LEU A 176 -2.01 -23.69 -2.98
C LEU A 176 -2.74 -22.33 -3.06
N LEU A 177 -4.01 -22.33 -3.49
CA LEU A 177 -4.86 -21.14 -3.56
C LEU A 177 -5.19 -20.62 -2.15
N VAL A 178 -5.62 -21.48 -1.24
CA VAL A 178 -5.86 -21.12 0.17
C VAL A 178 -4.55 -20.73 0.85
N GLY A 179 -3.46 -21.45 0.60
CA GLY A 179 -2.13 -21.10 1.09
C GLY A 179 -1.66 -19.73 0.56
N CYS A 180 -1.88 -19.43 -0.72
CA CYS A 180 -1.60 -18.15 -1.33
C CYS A 180 -2.43 -17.02 -0.68
N VAL A 181 -3.73 -17.22 -0.48
CA VAL A 181 -4.61 -16.27 0.22
C VAL A 181 -4.15 -16.07 1.67
N LEU A 182 -3.81 -17.14 2.39
CA LEU A 182 -3.30 -17.05 3.76
C LEU A 182 -1.93 -16.38 3.83
N ILE A 183 -1.02 -16.65 2.87
CA ILE A 183 0.28 -16.00 2.76
C ILE A 183 0.11 -14.52 2.42
N ILE A 184 -0.85 -14.19 1.55
CA ILE A 184 -1.25 -12.81 1.24
C ILE A 184 -1.71 -12.11 2.52
N TRP A 185 -2.52 -12.77 3.31
CA TRP A 185 -3.06 -12.22 4.55
C TRP A 185 -2.02 -12.11 5.67
N GLN A 186 -1.12 -13.09 5.79
CA GLN A 186 -0.08 -13.12 6.83
C GLN A 186 1.20 -12.35 6.47
N ARG A 187 1.56 -12.26 5.19
CA ARG A 187 2.82 -11.68 4.74
C ARG A 187 2.64 -10.62 3.66
N GLN A 188 1.92 -9.56 3.97
CA GLN A 188 1.78 -8.38 3.09
C GLN A 188 3.13 -7.81 2.58
N SER A 189 4.23 -8.09 3.27
CA SER A 189 5.59 -7.63 2.89
C SER A 189 6.24 -8.44 1.75
N LEU A 190 5.91 -9.72 1.57
CA LEU A 190 6.52 -10.54 0.51
C LEU A 190 5.87 -10.30 -0.85
N ILE A 191 4.57 -10.03 -0.86
CA ILE A 191 3.81 -9.75 -2.08
C ILE A 191 4.25 -8.43 -2.70
N CYS A 192 4.56 -7.43 -1.88
CA CYS A 192 5.19 -6.19 -2.35
C CYS A 192 6.49 -6.44 -3.14
N GLY A 193 7.21 -7.52 -2.89
CA GLY A 193 8.45 -7.88 -3.60
C GLY A 193 8.20 -8.39 -5.03
N TRP A 194 7.20 -9.26 -5.20
CA TRP A 194 6.91 -9.91 -6.49
C TRP A 194 6.02 -9.03 -7.39
N LEU A 195 5.07 -8.31 -6.80
CA LEU A 195 4.23 -7.34 -7.49
C LEU A 195 5.02 -6.12 -8.03
N LYS A 196 6.22 -5.88 -7.55
CA LYS A 196 7.12 -4.82 -8.06
C LYS A 196 7.55 -4.99 -9.52
N HIS A 197 7.34 -6.15 -10.12
CA HIS A 197 7.66 -6.37 -11.53
C HIS A 197 6.54 -5.96 -12.51
N LEU A 198 5.33 -5.67 -12.01
CA LEU A 198 4.24 -5.15 -12.82
C LEU A 198 4.37 -3.62 -12.95
N PRO A 199 4.48 -3.07 -14.18
CA PRO A 199 4.75 -1.64 -14.40
C PRO A 199 3.73 -0.73 -13.71
N LEU A 200 2.44 -1.09 -13.73
CA LEU A 200 1.37 -0.33 -13.08
C LEU A 200 1.54 -0.22 -11.56
N LEU A 201 2.01 -1.30 -10.93
CA LEU A 201 2.22 -1.33 -9.48
C LEU A 201 3.51 -0.61 -9.07
N GLN A 202 4.50 -0.55 -9.96
CA GLN A 202 5.70 0.27 -9.76
C GLN A 202 5.34 1.76 -9.71
N ASP A 203 4.47 2.22 -10.61
CA ASP A 203 4.01 3.61 -10.64
C ASP A 203 3.26 3.97 -9.36
N ILE A 204 2.29 3.13 -8.94
CA ILE A 204 1.54 3.34 -7.71
C ILE A 204 2.48 3.36 -6.49
N HIS A 205 3.41 2.42 -6.40
CA HIS A 205 4.39 2.39 -5.33
C HIS A 205 5.31 3.61 -5.35
N GLY A 206 5.71 4.05 -6.53
CA GLY A 206 6.49 5.27 -6.73
C GLY A 206 5.77 6.51 -6.21
N MET A 207 4.50 6.68 -6.59
CA MET A 207 3.65 7.79 -6.12
C MET A 207 3.44 7.78 -4.61
N VAL A 208 3.16 6.62 -4.02
CA VAL A 208 3.01 6.48 -2.56
C VAL A 208 4.28 6.89 -1.82
N LEU A 209 5.45 6.51 -2.32
CA LEU A 209 6.72 6.91 -1.72
C LEU A 209 6.97 8.41 -1.87
N GLU A 210 6.64 8.99 -3.01
CA GLU A 210 6.80 10.42 -3.28
C GLU A 210 5.88 11.26 -2.38
N ILE A 211 4.59 10.90 -2.24
CA ILE A 211 3.64 11.52 -1.31
C ILE A 211 4.20 11.50 0.13
N ARG A 212 4.70 10.35 0.55
CA ARG A 212 5.29 10.20 1.89
C ARG A 212 6.54 11.05 2.06
N PHE A 213 7.38 11.13 1.05
CA PHE A 213 8.58 11.95 1.07
C PHE A 213 8.23 13.43 1.18
N CYS A 214 7.31 13.93 0.35
CA CYS A 214 6.88 15.32 0.38
C CYS A 214 6.29 15.72 1.75
N ARG A 215 5.36 14.89 2.28
CA ARG A 215 4.78 15.14 3.61
C ARG A 215 5.81 15.09 4.73
N LEU A 216 6.74 14.13 4.65
CA LEU A 216 7.79 14.01 5.66
C LEU A 216 8.77 15.17 5.60
N LEU A 217 9.16 15.58 4.39
CA LEU A 217 10.05 16.72 4.19
C LEU A 217 9.38 18.02 4.65
N ALA A 218 8.10 18.24 4.30
CA ALA A 218 7.31 19.36 4.78
C ALA A 218 7.26 19.44 6.31
N LEU A 219 7.00 18.31 6.95
CA LEU A 219 6.95 18.20 8.41
C LEU A 219 8.31 18.52 9.06
N LEU A 220 9.40 17.96 8.54
CA LEU A 220 10.74 18.20 9.08
C LEU A 220 11.18 19.66 8.92
N LEU A 221 10.94 20.25 7.75
CA LEU A 221 11.20 21.68 7.51
C LEU A 221 10.31 22.58 8.38
N GLY A 222 9.03 22.24 8.50
CA GLY A 222 8.07 22.95 9.37
C GLY A 222 8.41 22.86 10.85
N SER A 223 9.15 21.83 11.28
CA SER A 223 9.69 21.74 12.64
C SER A 223 11.05 22.41 12.85
N GLY A 224 11.54 23.14 11.85
CA GLY A 224 12.77 23.94 11.95
C GLY A 224 14.06 23.20 11.64
N LEU A 225 13.98 21.97 11.10
CA LEU A 225 15.18 21.30 10.62
C LEU A 225 15.73 21.97 9.37
N ASN A 226 17.05 21.99 9.27
CA ASN A 226 17.76 22.44 8.09
C ASN A 226 17.43 21.51 6.89
N ILE A 227 17.39 22.07 5.69
CA ILE A 227 16.99 21.37 4.47
C ILE A 227 17.82 20.12 4.17
N THR A 228 19.12 20.17 4.41
CA THR A 228 20.04 19.03 4.18
C THR A 228 19.74 17.88 5.13
N ASP A 229 19.52 18.18 6.40
CA ASP A 229 19.20 17.18 7.41
C ASP A 229 17.79 16.63 7.20
N ALA A 230 16.84 17.49 6.86
CA ALA A 230 15.47 17.09 6.54
C ALA A 230 15.42 16.11 5.35
N VAL A 231 16.17 16.39 4.27
CA VAL A 231 16.27 15.50 3.10
C VAL A 231 16.96 14.18 3.44
N ALA A 232 18.03 14.22 4.24
CA ALA A 232 18.71 13.00 4.69
C ALA A 232 17.79 12.09 5.50
N GLN A 233 16.97 12.65 6.38
CA GLN A 233 15.99 11.91 7.17
C GLN A 233 14.81 11.42 6.33
N ALA A 234 14.21 12.29 5.51
CA ALA A 234 13.13 11.93 4.61
C ALA A 234 13.53 10.84 3.62
N GLY A 235 14.75 10.88 3.14
CA GLY A 235 15.29 9.90 2.20
C GLY A 235 15.36 8.47 2.74
N ARG A 236 15.33 8.27 4.05
CA ARG A 236 15.37 6.92 4.67
C ARG A 236 14.12 6.07 4.37
N ILE A 237 13.03 6.68 3.90
CA ILE A 237 11.84 5.93 3.47
C ILE A 237 12.10 5.08 2.23
N TYR A 238 13.05 5.47 1.39
CA TYR A 238 13.40 4.73 0.19
C TYR A 238 14.30 3.54 0.55
N THR A 239 13.77 2.34 0.40
CA THR A 239 14.50 1.10 0.69
C THR A 239 15.15 0.49 -0.55
N ASP A 240 14.65 0.86 -1.73
CA ASP A 240 15.15 0.38 -3.01
C ASP A 240 16.50 1.01 -3.38
N ALA A 241 17.46 0.18 -3.85
CA ALA A 241 18.82 0.62 -4.12
C ALA A 241 18.91 1.76 -5.14
N GLY A 242 18.07 1.73 -6.19
CA GLY A 242 18.03 2.76 -7.22
C GLY A 242 17.56 4.11 -6.69
N LYS A 243 16.46 4.13 -5.94
CA LYS A 243 15.92 5.36 -5.33
C LYS A 243 16.79 5.87 -4.20
N LYS A 244 17.43 5.00 -3.39
CA LYS A 244 18.43 5.41 -2.41
C LYS A 244 19.61 6.14 -3.04
N GLY A 245 20.10 5.65 -4.17
CA GLY A 245 21.15 6.32 -4.93
C GLY A 245 20.73 7.70 -5.41
N SER A 246 19.50 7.83 -5.90
CA SER A 246 18.94 9.11 -6.34
C SER A 246 18.80 10.11 -5.18
N VAL A 247 18.30 9.66 -4.02
CA VAL A 247 18.23 10.51 -2.80
C VAL A 247 19.62 10.92 -2.32
N PHE A 248 20.59 10.01 -2.34
CA PHE A 248 21.96 10.33 -1.97
C PHE A 248 22.55 11.40 -2.90
N LEU A 249 22.32 11.29 -4.21
CA LEU A 249 22.74 12.30 -5.19
C LEU A 249 22.05 13.65 -4.93
N PHE A 250 20.73 13.62 -4.65
CA PHE A 250 19.95 14.80 -4.31
C PHE A 250 20.51 15.51 -3.07
N HIS A 251 20.70 14.78 -1.98
CA HIS A 251 21.30 15.28 -0.75
C HIS A 251 22.70 15.87 -0.99
N ARG A 252 23.53 15.20 -1.80
CA ARG A 252 24.87 15.70 -2.16
C ARG A 252 24.84 16.99 -2.97
N GLN A 253 23.84 17.20 -3.82
CA GLN A 253 23.64 18.48 -4.54
C GLN A 253 23.32 19.62 -3.56
N LEU A 254 22.44 19.37 -2.59
CA LEU A 254 22.08 20.34 -1.57
C LEU A 254 23.27 20.71 -0.68
N LEU A 255 24.11 19.74 -0.30
CA LEU A 255 25.36 20.01 0.44
C LEU A 255 26.34 20.88 -0.35
N ARG A 256 26.28 20.90 -1.69
CA ARG A 256 27.07 21.78 -2.55
C ARG A 256 26.44 23.18 -2.73
N GLY A 257 25.33 23.46 -2.05
CA GLY A 257 24.63 24.73 -2.15
C GLY A 257 23.74 24.87 -3.40
N VAL A 258 23.48 23.77 -4.12
CA VAL A 258 22.54 23.81 -5.24
C VAL A 258 21.13 23.98 -4.68
N GLU A 259 20.36 24.90 -5.27
CA GLU A 259 18.95 25.11 -4.93
C GLU A 259 18.13 23.84 -5.07
N ILE A 260 17.16 23.63 -4.16
CA ILE A 260 16.40 22.37 -4.08
C ILE A 260 15.61 22.05 -5.35
N GLY A 261 14.98 23.04 -5.99
CA GLY A 261 14.27 22.87 -7.27
C GLY A 261 15.22 22.44 -8.38
N THR A 262 16.33 23.16 -8.55
CA THR A 262 17.38 22.83 -9.52
C THR A 262 18.01 21.46 -9.26
N ALA A 263 18.18 21.07 -8.01
CA ALA A 263 18.69 19.75 -7.65
C ALA A 263 17.68 18.64 -8.00
N ALA A 264 16.37 18.91 -7.89
CA ALA A 264 15.30 17.99 -8.25
C ALA A 264 15.29 17.73 -9.77
N ASP A 265 15.41 18.77 -10.59
CA ASP A 265 15.45 18.65 -12.07
C ASP A 265 16.60 17.78 -12.57
N ARG A 266 17.73 17.82 -11.89
CA ARG A 266 18.91 17.01 -12.23
C ARG A 266 18.74 15.52 -11.95
N ILE A 267 17.66 15.11 -11.25
CA ILE A 267 17.42 13.73 -10.85
C ILE A 267 15.97 13.32 -11.18
N PRO A 268 15.61 13.26 -12.46
CA PRO A 268 14.20 13.11 -12.92
C PRO A 268 13.53 11.80 -12.52
N ARG A 269 14.28 10.83 -11.99
CA ARG A 269 13.72 9.56 -11.49
C ARG A 269 13.31 9.58 -10.02
N LEU A 270 13.63 10.66 -9.31
CA LEU A 270 13.33 10.79 -7.89
C LEU A 270 11.96 11.41 -7.67
N PHE A 271 11.67 12.47 -8.42
CA PHE A 271 10.45 13.27 -8.32
C PHE A 271 9.67 13.29 -9.63
N SER A 272 8.36 13.44 -9.52
CA SER A 272 7.50 13.80 -10.65
C SER A 272 7.75 15.25 -11.08
N PRO A 273 7.41 15.61 -12.32
CA PRO A 273 7.50 17.00 -12.79
C PRO A 273 6.74 17.98 -11.90
N LEU A 274 5.58 17.55 -11.39
CA LEU A 274 4.76 18.32 -10.46
C LEU A 274 5.55 18.66 -9.19
N THR A 275 6.15 17.67 -8.53
CA THR A 275 6.91 17.88 -7.29
C THR A 275 8.12 18.79 -7.54
N ALA A 276 8.81 18.64 -8.68
CA ALA A 276 9.94 19.49 -9.02
C ALA A 276 9.50 20.96 -9.18
N GLU A 277 8.38 21.23 -9.83
CA GLU A 277 7.81 22.57 -9.98
C GLU A 277 7.45 23.21 -8.62
N TYR A 278 6.79 22.43 -7.74
CA TYR A 278 6.47 22.89 -6.38
C TYR A 278 7.70 23.15 -5.52
N LEU A 279 8.78 22.40 -5.71
CA LEU A 279 10.06 22.68 -5.07
C LEU A 279 10.68 23.98 -5.55
N HIS A 280 10.59 24.31 -6.85
CA HIS A 280 11.01 25.61 -7.39
C HIS A 280 10.20 26.76 -6.81
N ILE A 281 8.87 26.66 -6.84
CA ILE A 281 8.00 27.69 -6.28
C ILE A 281 8.29 27.89 -4.79
N GLY A 282 8.41 26.79 -4.05
CA GLY A 282 8.66 26.83 -2.61
C GLY A 282 10.03 27.43 -2.25
N SER A 283 11.07 27.16 -3.06
CA SER A 283 12.38 27.76 -2.84
C SER A 283 12.40 29.25 -3.17
N ALA A 284 11.73 29.66 -4.25
CA ALA A 284 11.65 31.07 -4.64
C ALA A 284 10.81 31.92 -3.67
N THR A 285 9.76 31.34 -3.07
CA THR A 285 8.85 32.02 -2.15
C THR A 285 9.22 31.90 -0.67
N GLY A 286 10.15 30.98 -0.32
CA GLY A 286 10.48 30.66 1.05
C GLY A 286 9.42 29.82 1.77
N CYS A 287 8.39 29.34 1.07
CA CYS A 287 7.26 28.57 1.59
C CYS A 287 7.34 27.08 1.27
N LEU A 288 8.55 26.50 1.30
CA LEU A 288 8.79 25.07 0.97
C LEU A 288 7.86 24.09 1.69
N PRO A 289 7.61 24.20 3.03
CA PRO A 289 6.73 23.25 3.70
C PRO A 289 5.31 23.23 3.12
N GLN A 290 4.74 24.41 2.86
CA GLN A 290 3.39 24.53 2.29
C GLN A 290 3.32 23.97 0.86
N MET A 291 4.31 24.29 0.03
CA MET A 291 4.37 23.81 -1.36
C MET A 291 4.51 22.29 -1.43
N LEU A 292 5.27 21.69 -0.52
CA LEU A 292 5.41 20.23 -0.42
C LEU A 292 4.11 19.56 0.05
N GLU A 293 3.34 20.16 0.95
CA GLU A 293 2.03 19.66 1.35
C GLU A 293 1.03 19.71 0.19
N GLU A 294 1.00 20.81 -0.57
CA GLU A 294 0.17 20.95 -1.77
C GLU A 294 0.55 19.91 -2.85
N ALA A 295 1.84 19.76 -3.13
CA ALA A 295 2.31 18.74 -4.06
C ALA A 295 1.87 17.32 -3.61
N ALA A 296 1.99 17.02 -2.33
CA ALA A 296 1.55 15.74 -1.77
C ALA A 296 0.04 15.54 -1.89
N ALA A 297 -0.76 16.60 -1.68
CA ALA A 297 -2.22 16.54 -1.81
C ALA A 297 -2.66 16.27 -3.26
N ILE A 298 -2.04 16.94 -4.25
CA ILE A 298 -2.32 16.72 -5.67
C ILE A 298 -1.92 15.30 -6.10
N LEU A 299 -0.72 14.84 -5.70
CA LEU A 299 -0.28 13.48 -5.98
C LEU A 299 -1.22 12.43 -5.36
N GLU A 300 -1.79 12.71 -4.18
CA GLU A 300 -2.78 11.83 -3.55
C GLU A 300 -4.09 11.77 -4.36
N GLN A 301 -4.57 12.91 -4.87
CA GLN A 301 -5.73 12.96 -5.76
C GLN A 301 -5.47 12.18 -7.07
N ASP A 302 -4.30 12.35 -7.67
CA ASP A 302 -3.90 11.59 -8.86
C ASP A 302 -3.82 10.09 -8.60
N LEU A 303 -3.29 9.69 -7.45
CA LEU A 303 -3.26 8.29 -7.02
C LEU A 303 -4.68 7.74 -6.87
N GLN A 304 -5.58 8.51 -6.25
CA GLN A 304 -6.99 8.14 -6.09
C GLN A 304 -7.68 7.97 -7.45
N ALA A 305 -7.46 8.90 -8.37
CA ALA A 305 -8.02 8.83 -9.73
C ALA A 305 -7.49 7.62 -10.51
N LYS A 306 -6.18 7.33 -10.42
CA LYS A 306 -5.58 6.13 -11.06
C LYS A 306 -6.18 4.84 -10.50
N LEU A 307 -6.34 4.73 -9.19
CA LEU A 307 -6.92 3.55 -8.55
C LEU A 307 -8.42 3.39 -8.85
N ALA A 308 -9.18 4.49 -8.97
CA ALA A 308 -10.57 4.48 -9.38
C ALA A 308 -10.73 3.95 -10.82
N ARG A 309 -9.95 4.49 -11.77
CA ARG A 309 -9.93 3.99 -13.17
C ARG A 309 -9.58 2.51 -13.26
N PHE A 310 -8.63 2.05 -12.45
CA PHE A 310 -8.28 0.64 -12.41
C PHE A 310 -9.46 -0.24 -11.98
N LYS A 311 -10.23 0.17 -10.96
CA LYS A 311 -11.45 -0.53 -10.53
C LYS A 311 -12.51 -0.58 -11.63
N GLU A 312 -12.75 0.54 -12.29
CA GLU A 312 -13.76 0.65 -13.36
C GLU A 312 -13.41 -0.24 -14.57
N PHE A 313 -12.13 -0.36 -14.92
CA PHE A 313 -11.69 -1.20 -16.04
C PHE A 313 -11.80 -2.71 -15.74
N PHE A 314 -11.76 -3.10 -14.48
CA PHE A 314 -11.77 -4.53 -14.09
C PHE A 314 -13.12 -5.21 -14.35
N ALA A 315 -14.24 -4.50 -14.14
CA ALA A 315 -15.57 -5.06 -14.32
C ALA A 315 -15.90 -5.42 -15.79
N PRO A 316 -15.64 -4.57 -16.80
CA PRO A 316 -15.81 -4.92 -18.21
C PRO A 316 -14.93 -6.09 -18.66
N VAL A 317 -13.69 -6.16 -18.21
CA VAL A 317 -12.78 -7.27 -18.55
C VAL A 317 -13.31 -8.60 -18.04
N LEU A 318 -13.82 -8.64 -16.81
CA LEU A 318 -14.42 -9.87 -16.26
C LEU A 318 -15.72 -10.26 -16.96
N LEU A 319 -16.56 -9.28 -17.31
CA LEU A 319 -17.77 -9.51 -18.10
C LEU A 319 -17.45 -10.10 -19.47
N LEU A 320 -16.47 -9.56 -20.17
CA LEU A 320 -16.00 -10.09 -21.45
C LEU A 320 -15.43 -11.51 -21.31
N ALA A 321 -14.65 -11.76 -20.26
CA ALA A 321 -14.13 -13.09 -19.99
C ALA A 321 -15.27 -14.11 -19.72
N ALA A 322 -16.25 -13.72 -18.90
CA ALA A 322 -17.42 -14.57 -18.64
C ALA A 322 -18.27 -14.83 -19.89
N ALA A 323 -18.49 -13.78 -20.70
CA ALA A 323 -19.20 -13.92 -21.99
C ALA A 323 -18.46 -14.84 -22.96
N LEU A 324 -17.13 -14.71 -23.05
CA LEU A 324 -16.30 -15.59 -23.89
C LEU A 324 -16.38 -17.05 -23.45
N ILE A 325 -16.27 -17.31 -22.15
CA ILE A 325 -16.42 -18.66 -21.57
C ILE A 325 -17.80 -19.20 -21.92
N THR A 326 -18.88 -18.44 -21.70
CA THR A 326 -20.25 -18.85 -21.99
C THR A 326 -20.43 -19.14 -23.49
N ALA A 327 -19.90 -18.29 -24.37
CA ALA A 327 -19.94 -18.51 -25.83
C ALA A 327 -19.23 -19.78 -26.24
N LEU A 328 -18.02 -20.05 -25.69
CA LEU A 328 -17.29 -21.29 -25.96
C LEU A 328 -18.08 -22.52 -25.55
N VAL A 329 -18.75 -22.47 -24.38
CA VAL A 329 -19.62 -23.57 -23.90
C VAL A 329 -20.77 -23.79 -24.87
N LEU A 330 -21.49 -22.73 -25.23
CA LEU A 330 -22.62 -22.82 -26.16
C LEU A 330 -22.20 -23.39 -27.52
N CYS A 331 -21.08 -22.92 -28.07
CA CYS A 331 -20.54 -23.46 -29.32
C CYS A 331 -20.18 -24.96 -29.20
N SER A 332 -19.57 -25.35 -28.09
CA SER A 332 -19.21 -26.77 -27.84
C SER A 332 -20.44 -27.69 -27.69
N VAL A 333 -21.55 -27.18 -27.16
CA VAL A 333 -22.80 -27.96 -27.03
C VAL A 333 -23.58 -28.00 -28.34
N MET A 334 -23.63 -26.86 -29.06
CA MET A 334 -24.40 -26.75 -30.29
C MET A 334 -23.78 -27.52 -31.47
N GLY A 335 -22.45 -27.65 -31.54
CA GLY A 335 -21.77 -28.38 -32.63
C GLY A 335 -22.33 -29.80 -32.83
N PRO A 336 -22.27 -30.69 -31.82
CA PRO A 336 -22.79 -32.06 -31.96
C PRO A 336 -24.29 -32.12 -32.23
N LEU A 337 -25.07 -31.16 -31.71
CA LEU A 337 -26.53 -31.11 -31.98
C LEU A 337 -26.80 -30.81 -33.45
N PHE A 338 -26.07 -29.89 -34.05
CA PHE A 338 -26.19 -29.59 -35.48
C PHE A 338 -25.77 -30.82 -36.34
N ASP A 339 -24.69 -31.51 -35.97
CA ASP A 339 -24.23 -32.69 -36.67
C ASP A 339 -25.27 -33.82 -36.60
N LEU A 340 -25.98 -33.98 -35.47
CA LEU A 340 -27.09 -34.91 -35.34
C LEU A 340 -28.27 -34.54 -36.24
N PHE A 341 -28.65 -33.27 -36.31
CA PHE A 341 -29.74 -32.83 -37.19
C PHE A 341 -29.43 -33.00 -38.67
N THR A 342 -28.16 -32.87 -39.06
CA THR A 342 -27.72 -33.09 -40.46
C THR A 342 -27.52 -34.58 -40.80
N ALA A 343 -27.31 -35.43 -39.79
CA ALA A 343 -27.15 -36.89 -39.98
C ALA A 343 -28.48 -37.67 -39.99
N LEU A 344 -29.61 -37.04 -39.65
CA LEU A 344 -30.94 -37.65 -39.79
C LEU A 344 -31.27 -37.72 -41.29
N PRO A 345 -31.46 -38.93 -41.90
CA PRO A 345 -31.90 -39.05 -43.25
C PRO A 345 -33.30 -38.42 -43.39
N GLU A 346 -33.47 -37.57 -44.42
CA GLU A 346 -34.81 -37.14 -44.84
C GLU A 346 -35.60 -38.39 -45.16
N TYR A 347 -36.58 -38.71 -44.25
CA TYR A 347 -37.64 -39.65 -44.59
C TYR A 347 -38.60 -38.94 -45.51
N GLU A 348 -38.42 -39.06 -46.85
CA GLU A 348 -39.49 -38.94 -47.81
C GLU A 348 -40.40 -40.18 -47.82
#